data_26a7e3d8306c62fa79e7d48c8f5d26c0
#
_entry.id   26a7e3d8306c62fa79e7d48c8f5d26c0
#
_cell.length_a   1.000
_cell.length_b   1.000
_cell.length_c   1.000
_cell.angle_alpha   90.00
_cell.angle_beta   90.00
_cell.angle_gamma   90.00
#
_symmetry.space_group_name_H-M   'P 1'
#
loop_
_entity.id
_entity.type
_entity.pdbx_description
1 polymer ?
#
loop_
_entity_poly.entity_id
_entity_poly.type
_entity_poly.pdbx_seq_one_letter_code
_entity_poly.pdbx_strand_id
1 'polypeptide(L)'
;MPTAFAGPLKIKQRVGTLDAHTLATTDLEPVFREKPAVHRFPGSMAKRVQELAAVVEEEYGGDAARVWTEAADGADLKRRISSLPGFGEMKIKSLTGVLAKRFDVAVAKEIAPGHMTLGDVDSPQALEDYQAKKRAHKAEMRAKRA
;
A
#
# COMPACT_ATOMS: atom_id res chain seq x y z
N MET A 1 2.67 -12.92 5.52
CA MET A 1 2.76 -11.45 5.67
C MET A 1 4.18 -10.90 5.72
N PRO A 2 5.18 -11.53 6.35
CA PRO A 2 6.57 -11.03 6.28
C PRO A 2 7.06 -10.79 4.85
N THR A 3 6.68 -11.65 3.90
CA THR A 3 7.03 -11.53 2.48
C THR A 3 6.52 -10.21 1.87
N ALA A 4 5.31 -9.77 2.21
CA ALA A 4 4.74 -8.53 1.70
C ALA A 4 5.49 -7.29 2.20
N PHE A 5 5.88 -7.28 3.48
CA PHE A 5 6.65 -6.17 4.05
C PHE A 5 8.09 -6.10 3.51
N ALA A 6 8.65 -7.22 3.10
CA ALA A 6 9.97 -7.28 2.48
C ALA A 6 9.97 -6.85 1.00
N GLY A 7 8.81 -6.74 0.38
CA GLY A 7 8.66 -6.43 -1.04
C GLY A 7 9.41 -5.17 -1.50
N PRO A 8 9.17 -4.00 -0.89
CA PRO A 8 9.86 -2.78 -1.28
C PRO A 8 11.38 -2.87 -1.14
N LEU A 9 11.88 -3.50 -0.07
CA LEU A 9 13.32 -3.70 0.11
C LEU A 9 13.91 -4.59 -0.99
N LYS A 10 13.25 -5.69 -1.35
CA LYS A 10 13.69 -6.57 -2.44
C LYS A 10 13.74 -5.83 -3.78
N ILE A 11 12.71 -5.04 -4.08
CA ILE A 11 12.68 -4.22 -5.30
C ILE A 11 13.85 -3.25 -5.31
N LYS A 12 14.06 -2.53 -4.21
CA LYS A 12 15.17 -1.58 -4.08
C LYS A 12 16.52 -2.25 -4.25
N GLN A 13 16.74 -3.43 -3.68
CA GLN A 13 17.99 -4.17 -3.81
C GLN A 13 18.24 -4.65 -5.24
N ARG A 14 17.19 -5.05 -5.96
CA ARG A 14 17.30 -5.61 -7.31
C ARG A 14 17.32 -4.56 -8.41
N VAL A 15 16.62 -3.46 -8.23
CA VAL A 15 16.56 -2.33 -9.18
C VAL A 15 17.58 -1.25 -8.86
N GLY A 16 17.94 -1.10 -7.57
CA GLY A 16 18.85 -0.08 -7.08
C GLY A 16 18.16 1.17 -6.51
N THR A 17 16.88 1.34 -6.77
CA THR A 17 16.08 2.48 -6.32
C THR A 17 14.58 2.13 -6.26
N LEU A 18 13.81 2.96 -5.56
CA LEU A 18 12.33 2.98 -5.61
C LEU A 18 11.79 4.22 -6.32
N ASP A 19 12.65 4.92 -7.07
CA ASP A 19 12.26 6.08 -7.86
C ASP A 19 11.15 5.75 -8.84
N ALA A 20 10.10 6.59 -8.89
CA ALA A 20 8.91 6.33 -9.70
C ALA A 20 9.22 6.26 -11.21
N HIS A 21 10.07 7.15 -11.71
CA HIS A 21 10.46 7.14 -13.11
C HIS A 21 11.14 5.82 -13.48
N THR A 22 12.10 5.39 -12.68
CA THR A 22 12.83 4.13 -12.90
C THR A 22 11.89 2.93 -12.85
N LEU A 23 11.00 2.85 -11.86
CA LEU A 23 10.05 1.76 -11.74
C LEU A 23 9.03 1.74 -12.88
N ALA A 24 8.62 2.91 -13.39
CA ALA A 24 7.69 3.02 -14.51
C ALA A 24 8.31 2.57 -15.84
N THR A 25 9.62 2.75 -16.00
CA THR A 25 10.33 2.51 -17.27
C THR A 25 11.14 1.21 -17.30
N THR A 26 11.24 0.50 -16.18
CA THR A 26 11.95 -0.79 -16.08
C THR A 26 10.96 -1.94 -16.22
N ASP A 27 11.34 -3.01 -16.95
CA ASP A 27 10.59 -4.25 -16.91
C ASP A 27 10.77 -4.91 -15.55
N LEU A 28 9.75 -4.84 -14.71
CA LEU A 28 9.78 -5.35 -13.35
C LEU A 28 9.45 -6.84 -13.24
N GLU A 29 8.99 -7.49 -14.31
CA GLU A 29 8.60 -8.91 -14.24
C GLU A 29 9.76 -9.81 -13.82
N PRO A 30 10.98 -9.72 -14.41
CA PRO A 30 12.12 -10.51 -13.94
C PRO A 30 12.51 -10.19 -12.49
N VAL A 31 12.42 -8.93 -12.09
CA VAL A 31 12.70 -8.46 -10.72
C VAL A 31 11.76 -9.12 -9.71
N PHE A 32 10.48 -9.23 -10.05
CA PHE A 32 9.46 -9.82 -9.18
C PHE A 32 9.54 -11.36 -9.14
N ARG A 33 9.95 -11.99 -10.24
CA ARG A 33 10.08 -13.46 -10.36
C ARG A 33 11.34 -14.03 -9.73
N GLU A 34 12.41 -13.24 -9.64
CA GLU A 34 13.66 -13.69 -9.03
C GLU A 34 13.41 -14.26 -7.63
N LYS A 35 13.98 -15.43 -7.35
CA LYS A 35 13.80 -16.10 -6.05
C LYS A 35 14.63 -15.44 -4.94
N PRO A 36 14.07 -15.24 -3.75
CA PRO A 36 12.67 -15.40 -3.37
C PRO A 36 11.77 -14.35 -4.04
N ALA A 37 10.66 -14.78 -4.64
CA ALA A 37 9.78 -13.89 -5.40
C ALA A 37 9.20 -12.77 -4.52
N VAL A 38 8.99 -11.61 -5.13
CA VAL A 38 8.39 -10.46 -4.42
C VAL A 38 6.92 -10.73 -4.07
N HIS A 39 6.22 -11.43 -4.96
CA HIS A 39 4.81 -11.75 -4.78
C HIS A 39 4.49 -13.11 -5.40
N ARG A 40 3.44 -13.79 -4.88
CA ARG A 40 2.99 -15.09 -5.44
C ARG A 40 2.47 -15.00 -6.87
N PHE A 41 2.02 -13.82 -7.29
CA PHE A 41 1.63 -13.52 -8.67
C PHE A 41 2.55 -12.46 -9.25
N PRO A 42 3.81 -12.80 -9.56
CA PRO A 42 4.83 -11.79 -9.84
C PRO A 42 4.56 -10.99 -11.11
N GLY A 43 4.07 -11.60 -12.17
CA GLY A 43 3.79 -10.91 -13.43
C GLY A 43 2.71 -9.83 -13.30
N SER A 44 1.56 -10.16 -12.73
CA SER A 44 0.48 -9.19 -12.55
C SER A 44 0.83 -8.10 -11.53
N MET A 45 1.58 -8.45 -10.48
CA MET A 45 2.01 -7.47 -9.48
C MET A 45 3.06 -6.51 -10.04
N ALA A 46 4.01 -7.01 -10.81
CA ALA A 46 5.00 -6.18 -11.51
C ALA A 46 4.32 -5.14 -12.40
N LYS A 47 3.34 -5.56 -13.19
CA LYS A 47 2.56 -4.65 -14.05
C LYS A 47 1.84 -3.58 -13.24
N ARG A 48 1.18 -3.94 -12.13
CA ARG A 48 0.50 -2.98 -11.26
C ARG A 48 1.46 -1.96 -10.64
N VAL A 49 2.64 -2.38 -10.23
CA VAL A 49 3.65 -1.46 -9.69
C VAL A 49 4.17 -0.51 -10.77
N GLN A 50 4.39 -1.00 -12.00
CA GLN A 50 4.78 -0.14 -13.12
C GLN A 50 3.69 0.89 -13.46
N GLU A 51 2.43 0.49 -13.51
CA GLU A 51 1.29 1.39 -13.75
C GLU A 51 1.16 2.44 -12.63
N LEU A 52 1.30 2.03 -11.37
CA LEU A 52 1.29 2.95 -10.22
C LEU A 52 2.43 3.96 -10.30
N ALA A 53 3.64 3.49 -10.59
CA ALA A 53 4.81 4.34 -10.73
C ALA A 53 4.64 5.36 -11.88
N ALA A 54 4.05 4.95 -12.99
CA ALA A 54 3.77 5.84 -14.11
C ALA A 54 2.79 6.96 -13.71
N VAL A 55 1.74 6.65 -12.97
CA VAL A 55 0.78 7.66 -12.47
C VAL A 55 1.47 8.63 -11.51
N VAL A 56 2.30 8.13 -10.59
CA VAL A 56 3.05 8.97 -9.66
C VAL A 56 4.01 9.90 -10.42
N GLU A 57 4.67 9.39 -11.46
CA GLU A 57 5.55 10.20 -12.32
C GLU A 57 4.77 11.29 -13.06
N GLU A 58 3.68 10.93 -13.71
CA GLU A 58 2.91 11.84 -14.56
C GLU A 58 2.12 12.88 -13.77
N GLU A 59 1.44 12.48 -12.70
CA GLU A 59 0.52 13.33 -11.96
C GLU A 59 1.16 14.02 -10.75
N TYR A 60 2.23 13.45 -10.20
CA TYR A 60 2.87 13.94 -8.97
C TYR A 60 4.37 14.24 -9.14
N GLY A 61 4.85 14.32 -10.36
CA GLY A 61 6.25 14.62 -10.65
C GLY A 61 7.25 13.62 -10.05
N GLY A 62 6.83 12.38 -9.84
CA GLY A 62 7.63 11.32 -9.24
C GLY A 62 7.68 11.35 -7.70
N ASP A 63 7.04 12.32 -7.06
CA ASP A 63 6.96 12.43 -5.60
C ASP A 63 5.63 11.88 -5.07
N ALA A 64 5.65 10.63 -4.61
CA ALA A 64 4.46 9.97 -4.07
C ALA A 64 3.86 10.71 -2.86
N ALA A 65 4.66 11.42 -2.08
CA ALA A 65 4.17 12.19 -0.92
C ALA A 65 3.18 13.28 -1.33
N ARG A 66 3.26 13.80 -2.54
CA ARG A 66 2.35 14.83 -3.05
C ARG A 66 0.89 14.37 -3.11
N VAL A 67 0.64 13.06 -3.15
CA VAL A 67 -0.73 12.51 -3.06
C VAL A 67 -1.44 13.03 -1.81
N TRP A 68 -0.76 13.06 -0.68
CA TRP A 68 -1.34 13.53 0.60
C TRP A 68 -0.91 14.93 0.99
N THR A 69 0.28 15.39 0.62
CA THR A 69 0.73 16.75 1.00
C THR A 69 -0.03 17.83 0.25
N GLU A 70 -0.52 17.56 -0.93
CA GLU A 70 -1.30 18.48 -1.76
C GLU A 70 -2.82 18.30 -1.62
N ALA A 71 -3.28 17.31 -0.84
CA ALA A 71 -4.70 17.10 -0.61
C ALA A 71 -5.30 18.24 0.23
N ALA A 72 -6.44 18.79 -0.23
CA ALA A 72 -7.11 19.90 0.44
C ALA A 72 -7.79 19.46 1.74
N ASP A 73 -8.36 18.26 1.76
CA ASP A 73 -9.08 17.67 2.90
C ASP A 73 -9.11 16.14 2.78
N GLY A 74 -9.78 15.48 3.72
CA GLY A 74 -9.91 14.01 3.73
C GLY A 74 -10.64 13.48 2.50
N ALA A 75 -11.67 14.15 2.04
CA ALA A 75 -12.40 13.74 0.84
C ALA A 75 -11.54 13.84 -0.42
N ASP A 76 -10.76 14.90 -0.55
CA ASP A 76 -9.79 15.05 -1.64
C ASP A 76 -8.70 13.98 -1.58
N LEU A 77 -8.17 13.68 -0.40
CA LEU A 77 -7.21 12.60 -0.21
C LEU A 77 -7.79 11.25 -0.65
N LYS A 78 -9.02 10.93 -0.25
CA LYS A 78 -9.70 9.70 -0.66
C LYS A 78 -9.83 9.62 -2.18
N ARG A 79 -10.24 10.71 -2.81
CA ARG A 79 -10.36 10.80 -4.27
C ARG A 79 -9.02 10.55 -4.97
N ARG A 80 -7.94 11.17 -4.49
CA ARG A 80 -6.58 10.99 -5.03
C ARG A 80 -6.10 9.55 -4.91
N ILE A 81 -6.27 8.92 -3.75
CA ILE A 81 -5.88 7.52 -3.54
C ILE A 81 -6.74 6.59 -4.41
N SER A 82 -8.05 6.84 -4.51
CA SER A 82 -8.96 6.04 -5.35
C SER A 82 -8.59 6.05 -6.83
N SER A 83 -7.97 7.13 -7.29
CA SER A 83 -7.50 7.27 -8.67
C SER A 83 -6.20 6.51 -8.96
N LEU A 84 -5.50 6.04 -7.92
CA LEU A 84 -4.28 5.27 -8.10
C LEU A 84 -4.60 3.85 -8.59
N PRO A 85 -3.84 3.31 -9.58
CA PRO A 85 -4.06 1.95 -10.07
C PRO A 85 -3.99 0.89 -8.96
N GLY A 86 -5.01 0.05 -8.89
CA GLY A 86 -5.06 -1.06 -7.93
C GLY A 86 -5.46 -0.70 -6.50
N PHE A 87 -5.91 0.53 -6.24
CA PHE A 87 -6.38 0.97 -4.92
C PHE A 87 -7.91 0.92 -4.84
N GLY A 88 -8.43 -0.12 -4.17
CA GLY A 88 -9.83 -0.22 -3.76
C GLY A 88 -10.01 0.17 -2.30
N GLU A 89 -11.24 0.06 -1.77
CA GLU A 89 -11.60 0.48 -0.40
C GLU A 89 -10.68 -0.09 0.69
N MET A 90 -10.27 -1.34 0.60
CA MET A 90 -9.40 -1.98 1.60
C MET A 90 -8.02 -1.30 1.66
N LYS A 91 -7.43 -1.00 0.51
CA LYS A 91 -6.12 -0.34 0.44
C LYS A 91 -6.20 1.13 0.83
N ILE A 92 -7.30 1.81 0.50
CA ILE A 92 -7.55 3.19 0.92
C ILE A 92 -7.58 3.25 2.45
N LYS A 93 -8.32 2.36 3.11
CA LYS A 93 -8.39 2.28 4.57
C LYS A 93 -7.02 1.96 5.19
N SER A 94 -6.28 1.03 4.61
CA SER A 94 -4.95 0.67 5.10
C SER A 94 -3.97 1.84 4.95
N LEU A 95 -3.91 2.47 3.80
CA LEU A 95 -3.00 3.58 3.54
C LEU A 95 -3.34 4.80 4.41
N THR A 96 -4.61 5.18 4.50
CA THR A 96 -5.03 6.32 5.33
C THR A 96 -4.77 6.05 6.81
N GLY A 97 -4.94 4.81 7.28
CA GLY A 97 -4.57 4.41 8.63
C GLY A 97 -3.08 4.58 8.91
N VAL A 98 -2.22 4.16 8.00
CA VAL A 98 -0.76 4.34 8.11
C VAL A 98 -0.38 5.81 8.08
N LEU A 99 -0.90 6.59 7.13
CA LEU A 99 -0.62 8.02 7.01
C LEU A 99 -1.04 8.79 8.26
N ALA A 100 -2.21 8.47 8.82
CA ALA A 100 -2.72 9.14 10.02
C ALA A 100 -1.92 8.78 11.28
N LYS A 101 -1.61 7.49 11.47
CA LYS A 101 -1.07 6.97 12.73
C LYS A 101 0.45 6.95 12.78
N ARG A 102 1.12 6.81 11.63
CA ARG A 102 2.58 6.72 11.55
C ARG A 102 3.25 7.99 11.04
N PHE A 103 2.56 8.75 10.20
CA PHE A 103 3.11 9.94 9.56
C PHE A 103 2.41 11.23 9.98
N ASP A 104 1.44 11.14 10.89
CA ASP A 104 0.72 12.29 11.45
C ASP A 104 0.09 13.22 10.39
N VAL A 105 -0.35 12.64 9.28
CA VAL A 105 -0.96 13.39 8.17
C VAL A 105 -2.38 13.85 8.56
N ALA A 106 -2.58 15.15 8.72
CA ALA A 106 -3.83 15.73 9.20
C ALA A 106 -5.05 15.35 8.35
N VAL A 107 -4.95 15.46 7.02
CA VAL A 107 -6.06 15.09 6.12
C VAL A 107 -6.39 13.59 6.15
N ALA A 108 -5.41 12.75 6.43
CA ALA A 108 -5.65 11.32 6.59
C ALA A 108 -6.40 11.00 7.90
N LYS A 109 -6.19 11.77 8.95
CA LYS A 109 -6.92 11.61 10.22
C LYS A 109 -8.42 11.83 10.08
N GLU A 110 -8.84 12.65 9.13
CA GLU A 110 -10.26 12.90 8.86
C GLU A 110 -11.01 11.66 8.35
N ILE A 111 -10.33 10.75 7.68
CA ILE A 111 -10.93 9.60 7.00
C ILE A 111 -10.37 8.25 7.42
N ALA A 112 -9.33 8.22 8.27
CA ALA A 112 -8.74 6.98 8.75
C ALA A 112 -9.75 6.18 9.60
N PRO A 113 -9.81 4.85 9.44
CA PRO A 113 -10.71 4.03 10.25
C PRO A 113 -10.41 4.16 11.73
N GLY A 114 -11.47 4.16 12.57
CA GLY A 114 -11.33 4.18 14.03
C GLY A 114 -10.89 2.84 14.64
N HIS A 115 -11.00 1.74 13.89
CA HIS A 115 -10.54 0.44 14.34
C HIS A 115 -9.04 0.23 14.07
N MET A 116 -8.49 -0.88 14.57
CA MET A 116 -7.10 -1.26 14.37
C MET A 116 -6.78 -1.43 12.87
N THR A 117 -5.71 -0.78 12.42
CA THR A 117 -5.20 -0.82 11.05
C THR A 117 -3.72 -1.20 11.02
N LEU A 118 -3.13 -1.33 9.84
CA LEU A 118 -1.68 -1.49 9.69
C LEU A 118 -0.87 -0.34 10.31
N GLY A 119 -1.47 0.84 10.46
CA GLY A 119 -0.86 1.97 11.16
C GLY A 119 -0.57 1.73 12.64
N ASP A 120 -1.26 0.76 13.26
CA ASP A 120 -1.07 0.36 14.66
C ASP A 120 -0.02 -0.73 14.83
N VAL A 121 0.56 -1.26 13.75
CA VAL A 121 1.52 -2.36 13.77
C VAL A 121 2.93 -1.78 13.92
N ASP A 122 3.49 -1.91 15.13
CA ASP A 122 4.81 -1.38 15.49
C ASP A 122 5.78 -2.47 15.98
N SER A 123 5.35 -3.72 16.04
CA SER A 123 6.11 -4.85 16.54
C SER A 123 5.63 -6.17 15.94
N PRO A 124 6.43 -7.26 16.02
CA PRO A 124 5.97 -8.60 15.62
C PRO A 124 4.70 -9.03 16.36
N GLN A 125 4.58 -8.73 17.66
CA GLN A 125 3.39 -9.05 18.44
C GLN A 125 2.17 -8.26 17.95
N ALA A 126 2.31 -6.98 17.67
CA ALA A 126 1.23 -6.15 17.13
C ALA A 126 0.77 -6.67 15.76
N LEU A 127 1.68 -7.20 14.94
CA LEU A 127 1.33 -7.82 13.66
C LEU A 127 0.50 -9.08 13.86
N GLU A 128 0.89 -9.95 14.80
CA GLU A 128 0.13 -11.16 15.14
C GLU A 128 -1.27 -10.83 15.63
N ASP A 129 -1.39 -9.85 16.53
CA ASP A 129 -2.67 -9.38 17.07
C ASP A 129 -3.58 -8.82 15.97
N TYR A 130 -3.02 -8.01 15.07
CA TYR A 130 -3.73 -7.47 13.92
C TYR A 130 -4.24 -8.59 13.01
N GLN A 131 -3.40 -9.57 12.69
CA GLN A 131 -3.77 -10.71 11.85
C GLN A 131 -4.84 -11.59 12.52
N ALA A 132 -4.73 -11.82 13.84
CA ALA A 132 -5.73 -12.58 14.60
C ALA A 132 -7.10 -11.89 14.58
N LYS A 133 -7.15 -10.58 14.84
CA LYS A 133 -8.38 -9.79 14.76
C LYS A 133 -8.99 -9.81 13.36
N LYS A 134 -8.17 -9.71 12.34
CA LYS A 134 -8.63 -9.76 10.94
C LYS A 134 -9.23 -11.13 10.58
N ARG A 135 -8.60 -12.23 11.04
CA ARG A 135 -9.13 -13.59 10.85
C ARG A 135 -10.45 -13.79 11.58
N ALA A 136 -10.54 -13.35 12.84
CA ALA A 136 -11.76 -13.44 13.63
C ALA A 136 -12.93 -12.66 13.00
N HIS A 137 -12.68 -11.44 12.56
CA HIS A 137 -13.69 -10.64 11.86
C HIS A 137 -14.18 -11.31 10.58
N LYS A 138 -13.25 -11.86 9.79
CA LYS A 138 -13.60 -12.58 8.55
C LYS A 138 -14.43 -13.82 8.82
N ALA A 139 -14.11 -14.58 9.89
CA ALA A 139 -14.89 -15.75 10.31
C ALA A 139 -16.31 -15.34 10.75
N GLU A 140 -16.44 -14.29 11.54
CA GLU A 140 -17.73 -13.73 11.97
C GLU A 140 -18.60 -13.30 10.78
N MET A 141 -18.01 -12.60 9.81
CA MET A 141 -18.74 -12.17 8.60
C MET A 141 -19.18 -13.34 7.74
N ARG A 142 -18.39 -14.42 7.66
CA ARG A 142 -18.79 -15.66 6.97
C ARG A 142 -19.97 -16.33 7.69
N ALA A 143 -19.94 -16.41 9.01
CA ALA A 143 -21.02 -16.99 9.81
C ALA A 143 -22.32 -16.23 9.62
N LYS A 144 -22.27 -14.89 9.53
CA LYS A 144 -23.45 -14.05 9.28
C LYS A 144 -24.06 -14.19 7.87
N ARG A 145 -23.28 -14.69 6.92
CA ARG A 145 -23.73 -14.91 5.54
C ARG A 145 -24.25 -16.34 5.28
N ALA A 146 -24.00 -17.22 6.19
CA ALA A 146 -24.45 -18.62 6.11
C ALA A 146 -25.93 -18.78 6.44
#